data_7bb697529bb829cc8284ecb1aaf9116d
#
_entry.id   7bb697529bb829cc8284ecb1aaf9116d
#
_cell.length_a   1.000
_cell.length_b   1.000
_cell.length_c   1.000
_cell.angle_alpha   90.00
_cell.angle_beta   90.00
_cell.angle_gamma   90.00
#
_symmetry.space_group_name_H-M   'P 1'
#
loop_
_entity.id
_entity.type
_entity.pdbx_description
1 polymer ?
#
loop_
_entity_poly.entity_id
_entity_poly.type
_entity_poly.pdbx_seq_one_letter_code
_entity_poly.pdbx_strand_id
1 'polypeptide(L)'
;MSGGTKAGQFGEWSLQAMMQDIFPENRYKENEEIIEGSGQRVEFALTLPGGLLQPIDAKFPSGLFDNYLNASSKGNRDQVNTAKKDIERHVKNDAEDIQKKYILAGKTSDMGIMYIPSESLLQLIDSMNIREDLFRDYRVLLLGPNSLAAYLISVSMNFRVESFNDRASEIMDEFGKLKKEFEKFNNSTNDLRKKAEEVLNKIDDYSTRELSLIHI
;
A
#
# COMPACT_ATOMS: atom_id res chain seq x y z
N MET A 1 -10.91 -11.61 -36.13
CA MET A 1 -11.37 -11.44 -34.74
C MET A 1 -10.33 -11.86 -33.69
N SER A 2 -9.02 -11.75 -33.91
CA SER A 2 -8.02 -12.25 -32.93
C SER A 2 -7.09 -11.17 -32.32
N GLY A 3 -7.29 -9.92 -32.67
CA GLY A 3 -6.41 -8.84 -32.17
C GLY A 3 -6.74 -8.35 -30.74
N GLY A 4 -8.04 -8.28 -30.40
CA GLY A 4 -8.45 -7.76 -29.07
C GLY A 4 -8.06 -8.66 -27.90
N THR A 5 -8.11 -9.97 -28.06
CA THR A 5 -7.77 -10.96 -27.02
C THR A 5 -6.27 -10.96 -26.70
N LYS A 6 -5.39 -10.82 -27.70
CA LYS A 6 -3.94 -10.78 -27.47
C LYS A 6 -3.47 -9.49 -26.80
N ALA A 7 -4.07 -8.37 -27.16
CA ALA A 7 -3.72 -7.07 -26.55
C ALA A 7 -4.22 -6.97 -25.12
N GLY A 8 -5.41 -7.49 -24.79
CA GLY A 8 -5.89 -7.61 -23.41
C GLY A 8 -4.96 -8.47 -22.57
N GLN A 9 -4.62 -9.68 -23.06
CA GLN A 9 -3.67 -10.58 -22.38
C GLN A 9 -2.29 -9.94 -22.15
N PHE A 10 -1.81 -9.10 -23.09
CA PHE A 10 -0.55 -8.38 -22.90
C PHE A 10 -0.64 -7.37 -21.75
N GLY A 11 -1.76 -6.65 -21.63
CA GLY A 11 -2.01 -5.72 -20.54
C GLY A 11 -2.03 -6.41 -19.17
N GLU A 12 -2.80 -7.48 -19.07
CA GLU A 12 -2.89 -8.32 -17.86
C GLU A 12 -1.52 -8.90 -17.48
N TRP A 13 -0.79 -9.48 -18.44
CA TRP A 13 0.56 -10.02 -18.21
C TRP A 13 1.56 -8.96 -17.76
N SER A 14 1.53 -7.77 -18.36
CA SER A 14 2.40 -6.66 -18.01
C SER A 14 2.11 -6.16 -16.59
N LEU A 15 0.82 -6.06 -16.21
CA LEU A 15 0.39 -5.68 -14.88
C LEU A 15 0.80 -6.74 -13.84
N GLN A 16 0.57 -8.02 -14.15
CA GLN A 16 0.97 -9.13 -13.30
C GLN A 16 2.48 -9.12 -13.01
N ALA A 17 3.31 -8.94 -14.03
CA ALA A 17 4.77 -8.88 -13.86
C ALA A 17 5.17 -7.74 -12.91
N MET A 18 4.59 -6.54 -13.07
CA MET A 18 4.87 -5.42 -12.16
C MET A 18 4.44 -5.71 -10.72
N MET A 19 3.28 -6.33 -10.51
CA MET A 19 2.79 -6.67 -9.17
C MET A 19 3.73 -7.68 -8.49
N GLN A 20 4.14 -8.74 -9.19
CA GLN A 20 5.03 -9.78 -8.69
C GLN A 20 6.44 -9.25 -8.38
N ASP A 21 6.96 -8.33 -9.19
CA ASP A 21 8.30 -7.74 -8.98
C ASP A 21 8.35 -6.80 -7.76
N ILE A 22 7.24 -6.13 -7.44
CA ILE A 22 7.21 -5.07 -6.41
C ILE A 22 6.68 -5.57 -5.07
N PHE A 23 5.71 -6.50 -5.09
CA PHE A 23 5.01 -6.95 -3.89
C PHE A 23 5.10 -8.46 -3.67
N PRO A 24 5.19 -8.92 -2.41
CA PRO A 24 4.95 -10.31 -2.08
C PRO A 24 3.47 -10.68 -2.28
N GLU A 25 3.18 -11.95 -2.58
CA GLU A 25 1.85 -12.47 -2.92
C GLU A 25 0.75 -12.16 -1.90
N ASN A 26 1.11 -11.99 -0.63
CA ASN A 26 0.14 -11.68 0.43
C ASN A 26 -0.30 -10.20 0.45
N ARG A 27 0.24 -9.35 -0.43
CA ARG A 27 -0.09 -7.92 -0.50
C ARG A 27 -1.06 -7.58 -1.61
N TYR A 28 -1.38 -8.51 -2.49
CA TYR A 28 -2.39 -8.31 -3.54
C TYR A 28 -3.18 -9.59 -3.77
N LYS A 29 -4.31 -9.44 -4.43
CA LYS A 29 -5.17 -10.54 -4.86
C LYS A 29 -5.42 -10.40 -6.35
N GLU A 30 -5.40 -11.51 -7.05
CA GLU A 30 -5.73 -11.59 -8.47
C GLU A 30 -7.18 -12.02 -8.64
N ASN A 31 -7.88 -11.46 -9.61
CA ASN A 31 -9.27 -11.79 -9.95
C ASN A 31 -10.22 -11.72 -8.74
N GLU A 32 -10.05 -10.67 -7.91
CA GLU A 32 -10.82 -10.51 -6.68
C GLU A 32 -12.24 -10.00 -6.95
N GLU A 33 -13.22 -10.64 -6.34
CA GLU A 33 -14.59 -10.19 -6.32
C GLU A 33 -14.80 -9.19 -5.17
N ILE A 34 -14.75 -7.90 -5.47
CA ILE A 34 -14.83 -6.86 -4.44
C ILE A 34 -16.24 -6.78 -3.85
N ILE A 35 -17.27 -6.81 -4.70
CA ILE A 35 -18.68 -6.82 -4.30
C ILE A 35 -19.16 -8.27 -4.32
N GLU A 36 -19.33 -8.88 -3.16
CA GLU A 36 -19.73 -10.27 -3.01
C GLU A 36 -21.06 -10.58 -3.72
N GLY A 37 -21.08 -11.66 -4.49
CA GLY A 37 -22.26 -12.08 -5.25
C GLY A 37 -22.52 -11.28 -6.54
N SER A 38 -21.66 -10.31 -6.89
CA SER A 38 -21.79 -9.55 -8.14
C SER A 38 -21.33 -10.34 -9.37
N GLY A 39 -20.46 -11.33 -9.19
CA GLY A 39 -19.76 -12.03 -10.27
C GLY A 39 -18.72 -11.17 -11.00
N GLN A 40 -18.54 -9.90 -10.59
CA GLN A 40 -17.59 -8.97 -11.18
C GLN A 40 -16.23 -9.07 -10.49
N ARG A 41 -15.17 -9.30 -11.23
CA ARG A 41 -13.83 -9.48 -10.70
C ARG A 41 -12.90 -8.43 -11.27
N VAL A 42 -12.16 -7.77 -10.38
CA VAL A 42 -11.04 -6.89 -10.76
C VAL A 42 -9.79 -7.72 -11.01
N GLU A 43 -8.97 -7.34 -11.98
CA GLU A 43 -7.74 -8.08 -12.28
C GLU A 43 -6.80 -8.14 -11.09
N PHE A 44 -6.55 -7.01 -10.43
CA PHE A 44 -5.75 -6.93 -9.22
C PHE A 44 -6.40 -6.05 -8.17
N ALA A 45 -6.37 -6.50 -6.92
CA ALA A 45 -6.73 -5.73 -5.75
C ALA A 45 -5.50 -5.66 -4.82
N LEU A 46 -4.80 -4.53 -4.80
CA LEU A 46 -3.65 -4.29 -3.92
C LEU A 46 -4.16 -3.95 -2.52
N THR A 47 -3.71 -4.67 -1.51
CA THR A 47 -4.00 -4.34 -0.11
C THR A 47 -3.14 -3.15 0.30
N LEU A 48 -3.76 -2.03 0.64
CA LEU A 48 -3.08 -0.83 1.13
C LEU A 48 -2.74 -0.94 2.63
N PRO A 49 -1.80 -0.12 3.15
CA PRO A 49 -1.69 0.11 4.59
C PRO A 49 -3.06 0.49 5.18
N GLY A 50 -3.42 -0.15 6.31
CA GLY A 50 -4.76 0.00 6.89
C GLY A 50 -5.83 -0.96 6.36
N GLY A 51 -5.48 -1.84 5.40
CA GLY A 51 -6.31 -2.99 4.98
C GLY A 51 -7.34 -2.72 3.87
N LEU A 52 -7.48 -1.49 3.37
CA LEU A 52 -8.34 -1.19 2.22
C LEU A 52 -7.74 -1.78 0.94
N LEU A 53 -8.58 -2.17 0.01
CA LEU A 53 -8.18 -2.67 -1.30
C LEU A 53 -8.09 -1.52 -2.31
N GLN A 54 -7.02 -1.48 -3.09
CA GLN A 54 -6.89 -0.62 -4.25
C GLN A 54 -7.17 -1.43 -5.51
N PRO A 55 -8.31 -1.24 -6.19
CA PRO A 55 -8.59 -1.93 -7.44
C PRO A 55 -7.74 -1.39 -8.57
N ILE A 56 -7.16 -2.30 -9.37
CA ILE A 56 -6.34 -1.99 -10.55
C ILE A 56 -6.85 -2.88 -11.69
N ASP A 57 -7.25 -2.25 -12.78
CA ASP A 57 -7.85 -2.92 -13.93
C ASP A 57 -7.17 -2.47 -15.23
N ALA A 58 -6.67 -3.40 -16.04
CA ALA A 58 -5.98 -3.09 -17.28
C ALA A 58 -6.98 -2.90 -18.42
N LYS A 59 -6.82 -1.83 -19.18
CA LYS A 59 -7.66 -1.52 -20.33
C LYS A 59 -6.82 -1.15 -21.54
N PHE A 60 -6.98 -1.91 -22.61
CA PHE A 60 -6.27 -1.64 -23.85
C PHE A 60 -7.18 -1.71 -25.07
N PRO A 61 -7.82 -0.60 -25.47
CA PRO A 61 -8.68 -0.55 -26.67
C PRO A 61 -7.84 -0.57 -27.96
N SER A 62 -7.11 -1.67 -28.19
CA SER A 62 -6.14 -1.81 -29.29
C SER A 62 -6.75 -1.53 -30.66
N GLY A 63 -7.96 -2.02 -30.94
CA GLY A 63 -8.62 -1.78 -32.22
C GLY A 63 -8.95 -0.31 -32.47
N LEU A 64 -9.33 0.44 -31.45
CA LEU A 64 -9.58 1.89 -31.57
C LEU A 64 -8.25 2.65 -31.75
N PHE A 65 -7.20 2.21 -31.06
CA PHE A 65 -5.87 2.80 -31.19
C PHE A 65 -5.29 2.54 -32.58
N ASP A 66 -5.43 1.34 -33.12
CA ASP A 66 -5.02 1.00 -34.49
C ASP A 66 -5.76 1.85 -35.54
N ASN A 67 -7.06 2.08 -35.34
CA ASN A 67 -7.83 2.99 -36.20
C ASN A 67 -7.29 4.41 -36.22
N TYR A 68 -6.91 4.93 -35.01
CA TYR A 68 -6.27 6.22 -34.90
C TYR A 68 -4.93 6.26 -35.63
N LEU A 69 -4.05 5.27 -35.43
CA LEU A 69 -2.76 5.18 -36.09
C LEU A 69 -2.89 5.14 -37.62
N ASN A 70 -3.82 4.35 -38.12
CA ASN A 70 -4.11 4.26 -39.54
C ASN A 70 -4.64 5.57 -40.13
N ALA A 71 -5.52 6.27 -39.43
CA ALA A 71 -6.03 7.57 -39.85
C ALA A 71 -4.92 8.64 -39.88
N SER A 72 -4.08 8.62 -38.80
CA SER A 72 -2.95 9.53 -38.66
C SER A 72 -1.90 9.35 -39.77
N SER A 73 -1.55 8.10 -40.11
CA SER A 73 -0.60 7.77 -41.16
C SER A 73 -1.05 8.20 -42.55
N LYS A 74 -2.37 8.25 -42.79
CA LYS A 74 -2.99 8.72 -44.05
C LYS A 74 -3.20 10.24 -44.11
N GLY A 75 -2.90 10.97 -43.01
CA GLY A 75 -3.10 12.40 -42.90
C GLY A 75 -4.59 12.84 -42.96
N ASN A 76 -5.53 11.93 -42.70
CA ASN A 76 -6.96 12.19 -42.76
C ASN A 76 -7.46 12.79 -41.44
N ARG A 77 -7.55 14.11 -41.37
CA ARG A 77 -7.93 14.85 -40.15
C ARG A 77 -9.31 14.46 -39.62
N ASP A 78 -10.30 14.24 -40.47
CA ASP A 78 -11.65 13.91 -40.03
C ASP A 78 -11.69 12.51 -39.40
N GLN A 79 -11.01 11.53 -40.00
CA GLN A 79 -10.88 10.20 -39.43
C GLN A 79 -10.07 10.19 -38.12
N VAL A 80 -9.03 11.00 -38.03
CA VAL A 80 -8.26 11.20 -36.79
C VAL A 80 -9.15 11.74 -35.67
N ASN A 81 -9.94 12.78 -35.95
CA ASN A 81 -10.84 13.35 -34.95
C ASN A 81 -11.95 12.38 -34.54
N THR A 82 -12.47 11.60 -35.46
CA THR A 82 -13.47 10.55 -35.17
C THR A 82 -12.86 9.48 -34.27
N ALA A 83 -11.66 8.96 -34.61
CA ALA A 83 -10.96 7.95 -33.82
C ALA A 83 -10.63 8.44 -32.40
N LYS A 84 -10.25 9.71 -32.24
CA LYS A 84 -10.04 10.32 -30.90
C LYS A 84 -11.33 10.30 -30.08
N LYS A 85 -12.45 10.73 -30.62
CA LYS A 85 -13.75 10.73 -29.95
C LYS A 85 -14.18 9.32 -29.54
N ASP A 86 -13.90 8.33 -30.39
CA ASP A 86 -14.23 6.92 -30.10
C ASP A 86 -13.38 6.39 -28.94
N ILE A 87 -12.08 6.72 -28.90
CA ILE A 87 -11.19 6.39 -27.77
C ILE A 87 -11.67 7.09 -26.49
N GLU A 88 -11.95 8.39 -26.54
CA GLU A 88 -12.44 9.16 -25.39
C GLU A 88 -13.70 8.54 -24.79
N ARG A 89 -14.69 8.25 -25.64
CA ARG A 89 -15.95 7.62 -25.21
C ARG A 89 -15.70 6.25 -24.58
N HIS A 90 -14.82 5.44 -25.15
CA HIS A 90 -14.50 4.12 -24.63
C HIS A 90 -13.82 4.22 -23.25
N VAL A 91 -12.82 5.09 -23.10
CA VAL A 91 -12.12 5.30 -21.85
C VAL A 91 -13.05 5.82 -20.74
N LYS A 92 -14.00 6.73 -21.07
CA LYS A 92 -15.02 7.19 -20.10
C LYS A 92 -15.96 6.06 -19.67
N ASN A 93 -16.38 5.20 -20.59
CA ASN A 93 -17.22 4.04 -20.28
C ASN A 93 -16.46 3.04 -19.38
N ASP A 94 -15.19 2.77 -19.68
CA ASP A 94 -14.35 1.91 -18.85
C ASP A 94 -14.16 2.48 -17.43
N ALA A 95 -14.00 3.81 -17.31
CA ALA A 95 -13.91 4.46 -16.01
C ALA A 95 -15.21 4.36 -15.21
N GLU A 96 -16.35 4.56 -15.85
CA GLU A 96 -17.66 4.35 -15.23
C GLU A 96 -17.87 2.91 -14.75
N ASP A 97 -17.42 1.94 -15.56
CA ASP A 97 -17.47 0.53 -15.23
C ASP A 97 -16.59 0.22 -13.98
N ILE A 98 -15.35 0.71 -13.96
CA ILE A 98 -14.45 0.54 -12.80
C ILE A 98 -15.07 1.13 -11.54
N GLN A 99 -15.63 2.34 -11.63
CA GLN A 99 -16.30 2.98 -10.51
C GLN A 99 -17.44 2.11 -9.96
N LYS A 100 -18.35 1.68 -10.81
CA LYS A 100 -19.55 0.92 -10.42
C LYS A 100 -19.24 -0.47 -9.89
N LYS A 101 -18.23 -1.13 -10.47
CA LYS A 101 -17.93 -2.53 -10.19
C LYS A 101 -16.94 -2.72 -9.05
N TYR A 102 -16.01 -1.79 -8.86
CA TYR A 102 -14.84 -2.04 -8.01
C TYR A 102 -14.61 -1.00 -6.92
N ILE A 103 -15.30 0.16 -6.90
CA ILE A 103 -15.16 1.13 -5.80
C ILE A 103 -16.31 0.96 -4.82
N LEU A 104 -15.97 0.48 -3.60
CA LEU A 104 -16.94 0.21 -2.54
C LEU A 104 -16.48 0.85 -1.23
N ALA A 105 -17.28 1.77 -0.70
CA ALA A 105 -16.99 2.45 0.56
C ALA A 105 -16.75 1.46 1.71
N GLY A 106 -15.69 1.65 2.47
CA GLY A 106 -15.30 0.80 3.61
C GLY A 106 -14.59 -0.51 3.23
N LYS A 107 -14.53 -0.89 1.95
CA LYS A 107 -13.80 -2.07 1.48
C LYS A 107 -12.63 -1.71 0.56
N THR A 108 -12.82 -0.70 -0.29
CA THR A 108 -11.76 -0.20 -1.17
C THR A 108 -11.34 1.21 -0.79
N SER A 109 -10.21 1.65 -1.36
CA SER A 109 -9.91 3.08 -1.46
C SER A 109 -11.04 3.82 -2.18
N ASP A 110 -11.07 5.13 -2.07
CA ASP A 110 -12.06 5.99 -2.72
C ASP A 110 -11.79 6.23 -4.22
N MET A 111 -10.85 5.48 -4.79
CA MET A 111 -10.49 5.54 -6.21
C MET A 111 -10.11 4.16 -6.76
N GLY A 112 -10.32 3.98 -8.09
CA GLY A 112 -9.82 2.86 -8.87
C GLY A 112 -8.64 3.27 -9.75
N ILE A 113 -7.80 2.33 -10.16
CA ILE A 113 -6.73 2.56 -11.14
C ILE A 113 -7.12 1.88 -12.45
N MET A 114 -7.12 2.67 -13.52
CA MET A 114 -7.18 2.18 -14.89
C MET A 114 -5.76 2.14 -15.45
N TYR A 115 -5.25 0.97 -15.73
CA TYR A 115 -3.92 0.78 -16.30
C TYR A 115 -4.00 0.69 -17.83
N ILE A 116 -3.27 1.57 -18.51
CA ILE A 116 -3.11 1.54 -19.97
C ILE A 116 -1.71 1.01 -20.29
N PRO A 117 -1.56 -0.23 -20.82
CA PRO A 117 -0.26 -0.86 -21.05
C PRO A 117 0.50 -0.31 -22.28
N SER A 118 0.27 0.94 -22.64
CA SER A 118 0.89 1.62 -23.78
C SER A 118 1.08 3.09 -23.47
N GLU A 119 2.33 3.54 -23.36
CA GLU A 119 2.68 4.95 -23.19
C GLU A 119 2.21 5.81 -24.37
N SER A 120 2.25 5.28 -25.60
CA SER A 120 1.79 6.00 -26.79
C SER A 120 0.28 6.25 -26.76
N LEU A 121 -0.51 5.25 -26.34
CA LEU A 121 -1.96 5.44 -26.16
C LEU A 121 -2.24 6.39 -25.00
N LEU A 122 -1.49 6.27 -23.90
CA LEU A 122 -1.63 7.17 -22.77
C LEU A 122 -1.37 8.62 -23.16
N GLN A 123 -0.30 8.91 -23.91
CA GLN A 123 0.00 10.24 -24.43
C GLN A 123 -1.10 10.78 -25.36
N LEU A 124 -1.69 9.90 -26.18
CA LEU A 124 -2.84 10.28 -26.99
C LEU A 124 -4.03 10.69 -26.12
N ILE A 125 -4.37 9.91 -25.10
CA ILE A 125 -5.45 10.20 -24.15
C ILE A 125 -5.16 11.51 -23.40
N ASP A 126 -3.92 11.72 -22.97
CA ASP A 126 -3.49 12.96 -22.32
C ASP A 126 -3.69 14.20 -23.22
N SER A 127 -3.46 14.05 -24.54
CA SER A 127 -3.72 15.10 -25.52
C SER A 127 -5.20 15.53 -25.64
N MET A 128 -6.12 14.72 -25.09
CA MET A 128 -7.55 15.01 -25.06
C MET A 128 -8.01 15.73 -23.77
N ASN A 129 -7.11 15.87 -22.78
CA ASN A 129 -7.35 16.52 -21.47
C ASN A 129 -8.52 15.91 -20.66
N ILE A 130 -8.74 14.60 -20.78
CA ILE A 130 -9.86 13.93 -20.09
C ILE A 130 -9.47 13.35 -18.70
N ARG A 131 -8.21 13.35 -18.33
CA ARG A 131 -7.73 12.76 -17.06
C ARG A 131 -8.42 13.33 -15.82
N GLU A 132 -8.53 14.66 -15.79
CA GLU A 132 -9.17 15.33 -14.66
C GLU A 132 -10.65 14.97 -14.56
N ASP A 133 -11.34 14.86 -15.70
CA ASP A 133 -12.73 14.42 -15.77
C ASP A 133 -12.88 12.98 -15.26
N LEU A 134 -12.01 12.06 -15.67
CA LEU A 134 -12.04 10.67 -15.20
C LEU A 134 -11.90 10.57 -13.69
N PHE A 135 -11.01 11.36 -13.09
CA PHE A 135 -10.84 11.37 -11.64
C PHE A 135 -11.99 12.07 -10.91
N ARG A 136 -12.44 13.23 -11.41
CA ARG A 136 -13.51 14.00 -10.78
C ARG A 136 -14.85 13.25 -10.80
N ASP A 137 -15.20 12.68 -11.96
CA ASP A 137 -16.53 12.16 -12.20
C ASP A 137 -16.65 10.68 -11.83
N TYR A 138 -15.57 9.90 -11.99
CA TYR A 138 -15.57 8.44 -11.76
C TYR A 138 -14.61 7.97 -10.67
N ARG A 139 -13.81 8.86 -10.09
CA ARG A 139 -12.76 8.47 -9.13
C ARG A 139 -11.79 7.45 -9.70
N VAL A 140 -11.47 7.55 -10.98
CA VAL A 140 -10.53 6.65 -11.65
C VAL A 140 -9.26 7.39 -12.02
N LEU A 141 -8.14 6.88 -11.53
CA LEU A 141 -6.80 7.36 -11.84
C LEU A 141 -6.25 6.59 -13.06
N LEU A 142 -5.95 7.30 -14.13
CA LEU A 142 -5.42 6.73 -15.36
C LEU A 142 -3.89 6.69 -15.29
N LEU A 143 -3.29 5.49 -15.36
CA LEU A 143 -1.84 5.29 -15.28
C LEU A 143 -1.33 4.44 -16.45
N GLY A 144 -0.16 4.80 -16.97
CA GLY A 144 0.62 3.97 -17.90
C GLY A 144 1.72 3.19 -17.18
N PRO A 145 2.57 2.46 -17.92
CA PRO A 145 3.60 1.61 -17.35
C PRO A 145 4.52 2.34 -16.36
N ASN A 146 5.05 3.49 -16.74
CA ASN A 146 5.98 4.24 -15.90
C ASN A 146 5.31 4.85 -14.67
N SER A 147 4.13 5.43 -14.83
CA SER A 147 3.39 6.06 -13.72
C SER A 147 2.80 5.03 -12.76
N LEU A 148 2.36 3.88 -13.27
CA LEU A 148 1.92 2.77 -12.41
C LEU A 148 3.09 2.21 -11.60
N ALA A 149 4.25 1.95 -12.23
CA ALA A 149 5.43 1.48 -11.52
C ALA A 149 5.84 2.45 -10.39
N ALA A 150 5.87 3.75 -10.66
CA ALA A 150 6.17 4.78 -9.65
C ALA A 150 5.14 4.78 -8.50
N TYR A 151 3.85 4.65 -8.81
CA TYR A 151 2.79 4.53 -7.81
C TYR A 151 2.98 3.28 -6.94
N LEU A 152 3.18 2.11 -7.54
CA LEU A 152 3.36 0.85 -6.83
C LEU A 152 4.60 0.87 -5.92
N ILE A 153 5.72 1.42 -6.40
CA ILE A 153 6.94 1.62 -5.58
C ILE A 153 6.64 2.53 -4.38
N SER A 154 5.90 3.63 -4.58
CA SER A 154 5.51 4.54 -3.50
C SER A 154 4.66 3.82 -2.44
N VAL A 155 3.68 3.00 -2.85
CA VAL A 155 2.88 2.18 -1.93
C VAL A 155 3.75 1.15 -1.21
N SER A 156 4.69 0.50 -1.91
CA SER A 156 5.64 -0.45 -1.32
C SER A 156 6.51 0.19 -0.23
N MET A 157 6.93 1.45 -0.42
CA MET A 157 7.66 2.21 0.61
C MET A 157 6.81 2.47 1.86
N ASN A 158 5.52 2.76 1.71
CA ASN A 158 4.62 2.97 2.84
C ASN A 158 4.48 1.71 3.71
N PHE A 159 4.46 0.51 3.11
CA PHE A 159 4.50 -0.74 3.87
C PHE A 159 5.77 -0.92 4.70
N ARG A 160 6.92 -0.47 4.18
CA ARG A 160 8.18 -0.50 4.94
C ARG A 160 8.15 0.44 6.13
N VAL A 161 7.58 1.63 5.96
CA VAL A 161 7.40 2.61 7.05
C VAL A 161 6.45 2.06 8.12
N GLU A 162 5.32 1.46 7.74
CA GLU A 162 4.39 0.80 8.65
C GLU A 162 5.09 -0.30 9.48
N SER A 163 5.78 -1.23 8.81
CA SER A 163 6.54 -2.29 9.48
C SER A 163 7.65 -1.76 10.40
N PHE A 164 8.27 -0.63 10.05
CA PHE A 164 9.27 0.01 10.91
C PHE A 164 8.61 0.59 12.16
N ASN A 165 7.47 1.27 12.02
CA ASN A 165 6.74 1.85 13.16
C ASN A 165 6.24 0.76 14.12
N ASP A 166 5.73 -0.36 13.60
CA ASP A 166 5.29 -1.50 14.41
C ASP A 166 6.45 -2.06 15.24
N ARG A 167 7.61 -2.28 14.62
CA ARG A 167 8.82 -2.76 15.32
C ARG A 167 9.34 -1.75 16.34
N ALA A 168 9.31 -0.45 16.02
CA ALA A 168 9.70 0.60 16.94
C ALA A 168 8.78 0.62 18.17
N SER A 169 7.48 0.43 17.99
CA SER A 169 6.51 0.32 19.09
C SER A 169 6.80 -0.89 19.98
N GLU A 170 7.04 -2.07 19.40
CA GLU A 170 7.41 -3.27 20.15
C GLU A 170 8.68 -3.07 20.99
N ILE A 171 9.70 -2.44 20.38
CA ILE A 171 10.95 -2.13 21.09
C ILE A 171 10.68 -1.17 22.26
N MET A 172 9.87 -0.14 22.08
CA MET A 172 9.54 0.80 23.17
C MET A 172 8.77 0.13 24.30
N ASP A 173 7.90 -0.82 24.01
CA ASP A 173 7.21 -1.62 25.02
C ASP A 173 8.18 -2.50 25.82
N GLU A 174 9.14 -3.14 25.13
CA GLU A 174 10.17 -3.95 25.78
C GLU A 174 11.09 -3.07 26.68
N PHE A 175 11.46 -1.86 26.23
CA PHE A 175 12.16 -0.90 27.07
C PHE A 175 11.34 -0.49 28.30
N GLY A 176 10.03 -0.31 28.14
CA GLY A 176 9.13 -0.04 29.26
C GLY A 176 9.12 -1.15 30.31
N LYS A 177 9.10 -2.41 29.87
CA LYS A 177 9.21 -3.60 30.76
C LYS A 177 10.56 -3.63 31.47
N LEU A 178 11.64 -3.45 30.72
CA LEU A 178 13.01 -3.44 31.25
C LEU A 178 13.18 -2.35 32.30
N LYS A 179 12.69 -1.14 32.08
CA LYS A 179 12.72 -0.05 33.06
C LYS A 179 12.06 -0.44 34.37
N LYS A 180 10.89 -1.08 34.33
CA LYS A 180 10.19 -1.56 35.53
C LYS A 180 11.01 -2.61 36.29
N GLU A 181 11.68 -3.52 35.57
CA GLU A 181 12.56 -4.51 36.23
C GLU A 181 13.78 -3.85 36.88
N PHE A 182 14.37 -2.86 36.24
CA PHE A 182 15.45 -2.07 36.88
C PHE A 182 15.00 -1.31 38.13
N GLU A 183 13.79 -0.76 38.14
CA GLU A 183 13.23 -0.10 39.33
C GLU A 183 13.03 -1.10 40.48
N LYS A 184 12.52 -2.32 40.20
CA LYS A 184 12.40 -3.39 41.21
C LYS A 184 13.77 -3.82 41.74
N PHE A 185 14.74 -4.01 40.84
CA PHE A 185 16.12 -4.36 41.24
C PHE A 185 16.73 -3.28 42.15
N ASN A 186 16.55 -2.01 41.77
CA ASN A 186 17.08 -0.87 42.57
C ASN A 186 16.45 -0.83 43.97
N ASN A 187 15.12 -1.06 44.05
CA ASN A 187 14.41 -1.13 45.34
C ASN A 187 14.94 -2.31 46.19
N SER A 188 15.09 -3.50 45.61
CA SER A 188 15.63 -4.67 46.31
C SER A 188 17.06 -4.45 46.77
N THR A 189 17.90 -3.77 45.99
CA THR A 189 19.28 -3.43 46.34
C THR A 189 19.31 -2.44 47.49
N ASN A 190 18.44 -1.44 47.49
CA ASN A 190 18.34 -0.47 48.60
C ASN A 190 17.85 -1.13 49.91
N ASP A 191 16.90 -2.07 49.82
CA ASP A 191 16.44 -2.83 50.99
C ASP A 191 17.55 -3.72 51.55
N LEU A 192 18.33 -4.36 50.67
CA LEU A 192 19.50 -5.15 51.10
C LEU A 192 20.54 -4.28 51.82
N ARG A 193 20.81 -3.07 51.28
CA ARG A 193 21.73 -2.11 51.90
C ARG A 193 21.26 -1.71 53.28
N LYS A 194 19.99 -1.36 53.48
CA LYS A 194 19.42 -1.03 54.79
C LYS A 194 19.57 -2.16 55.77
N LYS A 195 19.27 -3.41 55.38
CA LYS A 195 19.45 -4.58 56.24
C LYS A 195 20.92 -4.81 56.63
N ALA A 196 21.85 -4.60 55.70
CA ALA A 196 23.27 -4.66 56.01
C ALA A 196 23.71 -3.59 57.02
N GLU A 197 23.22 -2.35 56.89
CA GLU A 197 23.47 -1.28 57.86
C GLU A 197 22.89 -1.60 59.25
N GLU A 198 21.66 -2.18 59.31
CA GLU A 198 21.08 -2.64 60.58
C GLU A 198 21.90 -3.75 61.26
N VAL A 199 22.43 -4.68 60.47
CA VAL A 199 23.30 -5.74 61.03
C VAL A 199 24.60 -5.16 61.55
N LEU A 200 25.23 -4.22 60.83
CA LEU A 200 26.46 -3.54 61.31
C LEU A 200 26.24 -2.79 62.62
N ASN A 201 25.14 -2.03 62.69
CA ASN A 201 24.77 -1.32 63.91
C ASN A 201 24.60 -2.25 65.17
N LYS A 202 23.95 -3.43 64.92
CA LYS A 202 23.81 -4.44 65.97
C LYS A 202 25.13 -5.02 66.38
N ILE A 203 26.06 -5.27 65.48
CA ILE A 203 27.43 -5.73 65.83
C ILE A 203 28.15 -4.71 66.66
N ASP A 204 28.08 -3.43 66.33
CA ASP A 204 28.70 -2.33 67.12
C ASP A 204 28.11 -2.21 68.52
N ASP A 205 26.78 -2.36 68.66
CA ASP A 205 26.08 -2.40 69.92
C ASP A 205 26.54 -3.56 70.82
N TYR A 206 26.73 -4.76 70.25
CA TYR A 206 27.25 -5.92 70.96
C TYR A 206 28.70 -5.69 71.40
N SER A 207 29.55 -5.19 70.52
CA SER A 207 30.95 -4.88 70.83
C SER A 207 31.07 -3.86 71.99
N THR A 208 30.23 -2.84 72.00
CA THR A 208 30.18 -1.82 73.05
C THR A 208 29.74 -2.43 74.39
N ARG A 209 28.77 -3.34 74.41
CA ARG A 209 28.33 -4.04 75.62
C ARG A 209 29.40 -4.99 76.18
N GLU A 210 30.09 -5.67 75.30
CA GLU A 210 31.18 -6.58 75.70
C GLU A 210 32.32 -5.84 76.35
N LEU A 211 32.74 -4.70 75.78
CA LEU A 211 33.75 -3.82 76.39
C LEU A 211 33.32 -3.26 77.75
N SER A 212 32.02 -2.99 77.91
CA SER A 212 31.54 -2.49 79.24
C SER A 212 31.49 -3.57 80.33
N LEU A 213 31.42 -4.86 79.92
CA LEU A 213 31.47 -5.98 80.89
C LEU A 213 32.87 -6.37 81.27
N ILE A 214 33.91 -6.01 80.54
CA ILE A 214 35.33 -6.30 80.82
C ILE A 214 35.93 -5.21 81.78
N HIS A 215 35.29 -4.05 81.88
CA HIS A 215 35.72 -2.93 82.69
C HIS A 215 35.08 -2.87 84.13
N ILE A 216 34.39 -3.95 84.55
CA ILE A 216 33.99 -4.18 85.93
C ILE A 216 34.97 -5.15 86.55
#